data_7c1951c61e350dc6a32a7e2f65c16d94
#
_entry.id   7c1951c61e350dc6a32a7e2f65c16d94
#
_cell.length_a   1.000
_cell.length_b   1.000
_cell.length_c   1.000
_cell.angle_alpha   90.00
_cell.angle_beta   90.00
_cell.angle_gamma   90.00
#
_symmetry.space_group_name_H-M   'P 1'
#
loop_
_entity.id
_entity.type
_entity.pdbx_description
1 polymer ?
#
loop_
_entity_poly.entity_id
_entity_poly.type
_entity_poly.pdbx_seq_one_letter_code
_entity_poly.pdbx_strand_id
1 'polypeptide(L)'
;NAMKWFLEQSDVGDILVLRASGSDGYNSYLYSSLGVPVNSVETIVFNTITASYDSYVHQKINDAEAIWLAGGDQWDYVTLWRDTPIADLINSAVADRNIVIGGTSAGMAVLGDYYFSAEYGTVTSSSALNNPYDIRVRVDSNAFFENEFMQNVITDTHYDDPDRRGRHVAFLAR
;
A
#
# COMPACT_ATOMS: atom_id res chain seq x y z
N ASN A 1 -18.73 5.12 -1.25
CA ASN A 1 -17.67 4.45 -1.98
C ASN A 1 -16.33 4.91 -1.41
N ALA A 2 -15.48 3.95 -0.96
CA ALA A 2 -14.21 4.24 -0.30
C ALA A 2 -13.28 5.14 -1.12
N MET A 3 -13.20 4.92 -2.44
CA MET A 3 -12.38 5.75 -3.33
C MET A 3 -12.88 7.19 -3.42
N LYS A 4 -14.19 7.44 -3.41
CA LYS A 4 -14.72 8.81 -3.36
C LYS A 4 -14.36 9.48 -2.05
N TRP A 5 -14.56 8.80 -0.93
CA TRP A 5 -14.17 9.30 0.38
C TRP A 5 -12.67 9.63 0.43
N PHE A 6 -11.82 8.76 -0.11
CA PHE A 6 -10.38 9.01 -0.20
C PHE A 6 -10.06 10.30 -0.95
N LEU A 7 -10.71 10.55 -2.10
CA LEU A 7 -10.53 11.80 -2.85
C LEU A 7 -11.09 13.02 -2.12
N GLU A 8 -12.23 12.87 -1.44
CA GLU A 8 -12.83 13.95 -0.64
C GLU A 8 -11.92 14.40 0.51
N GLN A 9 -11.09 13.49 1.07
CA GLN A 9 -10.14 13.82 2.12
C GLN A 9 -8.92 14.62 1.62
N SER A 10 -8.66 14.65 0.31
CA SER A 10 -7.55 15.44 -0.27
C SER A 10 -7.85 16.94 -0.40
N ASP A 11 -9.08 17.37 -0.10
CA ASP A 11 -9.55 18.76 -0.21
C ASP A 11 -9.20 19.43 -1.56
N VAL A 12 -9.55 18.73 -2.65
CA VAL A 12 -9.23 19.14 -4.04
C VAL A 12 -7.71 19.16 -4.33
N GLY A 13 -6.94 18.43 -3.57
CA GLY A 13 -5.46 18.40 -3.68
C GLY A 13 -4.92 17.50 -4.78
N ASP A 14 -3.63 17.29 -4.72
CA ASP A 14 -2.87 16.43 -5.63
C ASP A 14 -2.86 14.98 -5.15
N ILE A 15 -3.23 14.08 -6.04
CA ILE A 15 -3.30 12.64 -5.78
C ILE A 15 -2.09 11.96 -6.38
N LEU A 16 -1.30 11.30 -5.55
CA LEU A 16 -0.16 10.52 -5.98
C LEU A 16 -0.45 9.02 -5.89
N VAL A 17 -0.33 8.32 -7.00
CA VAL A 17 -0.42 6.86 -7.05
C VAL A 17 0.98 6.27 -7.13
N LEU A 18 1.33 5.40 -6.18
CA LEU A 18 2.61 4.69 -6.15
C LEU A 18 2.40 3.22 -6.48
N ARG A 19 3.29 2.65 -7.28
CA ARG A 19 3.25 1.24 -7.67
C ARG A 19 4.61 0.73 -8.14
N ALA A 20 4.82 -0.59 -8.07
CA ALA A 20 6.04 -1.25 -8.52
C ALA A 20 5.94 -1.85 -9.93
N SER A 21 4.74 -1.92 -10.49
CA SER A 21 4.50 -2.49 -11.83
C SER A 21 3.22 -1.94 -12.45
N GLY A 22 3.03 -2.15 -13.75
CA GLY A 22 1.86 -1.66 -14.49
C GLY A 22 2.03 -0.24 -15.04
N SER A 23 0.94 0.50 -15.15
CA SER A 23 0.90 1.83 -15.77
C SER A 23 0.01 2.81 -14.99
N ASP A 24 -0.29 3.93 -15.59
CA ASP A 24 -1.07 5.06 -15.07
C ASP A 24 -2.60 4.87 -15.11
N GLY A 25 -3.08 3.63 -15.16
CA GLY A 25 -4.51 3.33 -15.30
C GLY A 25 -5.42 3.92 -14.21
N TYR A 26 -4.87 4.34 -13.07
CA TYR A 26 -5.63 5.04 -12.04
C TYR A 26 -5.88 6.52 -12.38
N ASN A 27 -5.05 7.16 -13.22
CA ASN A 27 -5.09 8.61 -13.41
C ASN A 27 -6.47 9.09 -13.89
N SER A 28 -6.98 8.60 -15.01
CA SER A 28 -8.28 9.00 -15.52
C SER A 28 -9.45 8.60 -14.60
N TYR A 29 -9.32 7.45 -13.95
CA TYR A 29 -10.34 6.95 -13.01
C TYR A 29 -10.48 7.87 -11.79
N LEU A 30 -9.38 8.25 -11.15
CA LEU A 30 -9.38 9.13 -9.98
C LEU A 30 -9.67 10.59 -10.37
N TYR A 31 -9.13 11.05 -11.51
CA TYR A 31 -9.27 12.44 -11.94
C TYR A 31 -10.69 12.81 -12.38
N SER A 32 -11.39 11.89 -13.08
CA SER A 32 -12.65 12.25 -13.71
C SER A 32 -13.81 11.27 -13.46
N SER A 33 -13.55 9.95 -13.41
CA SER A 33 -14.64 8.96 -13.43
C SER A 33 -15.44 8.90 -12.12
N LEU A 34 -14.85 9.33 -11.02
CA LEU A 34 -15.51 9.30 -9.71
C LEU A 34 -16.34 10.55 -9.40
N GLY A 35 -16.18 11.62 -10.17
CA GLY A 35 -16.92 12.87 -10.00
C GLY A 35 -16.63 13.62 -8.71
N VAL A 36 -15.46 13.40 -8.12
CA VAL A 36 -14.90 14.19 -7.01
C VAL A 36 -13.80 15.06 -7.60
N PRO A 37 -13.84 16.40 -7.43
CA PRO A 37 -12.83 17.28 -7.99
C PRO A 37 -11.48 17.07 -7.26
N VAL A 38 -10.40 17.00 -8.02
CA VAL A 38 -9.01 16.98 -7.54
C VAL A 38 -8.16 17.87 -8.43
N ASN A 39 -7.05 18.39 -7.90
CA ASN A 39 -6.17 19.27 -8.66
C ASN A 39 -5.41 18.49 -9.72
N SER A 40 -4.77 17.39 -9.34
CA SER A 40 -4.06 16.51 -10.27
C SER A 40 -4.08 15.05 -9.82
N VAL A 41 -3.76 14.15 -10.73
CA VAL A 41 -3.47 12.73 -10.43
C VAL A 41 -2.24 12.32 -11.21
N GLU A 42 -1.23 11.85 -10.49
CA GLU A 42 0.00 11.34 -11.09
C GLU A 42 0.30 9.92 -10.58
N THR A 43 0.79 9.06 -11.48
CA THR A 43 1.26 7.72 -11.11
C THR A 43 2.77 7.62 -11.28
N ILE A 44 3.47 7.20 -10.23
CA ILE A 44 4.89 6.87 -10.28
C ILE A 44 5.04 5.35 -10.21
N VAL A 45 5.78 4.79 -11.18
CA VAL A 45 6.08 3.36 -11.26
C VAL A 45 7.54 3.14 -10.87
N PHE A 46 7.77 2.42 -9.79
CA PHE A 46 9.11 2.08 -9.29
C PHE A 46 9.62 0.81 -9.97
N ASN A 47 10.40 0.95 -11.03
CA ASN A 47 10.99 -0.20 -11.72
C ASN A 47 12.32 -0.66 -11.09
N THR A 48 12.94 0.18 -10.28
CA THR A 48 14.21 -0.08 -9.60
C THR A 48 14.28 0.66 -8.28
N ILE A 49 15.14 0.19 -7.36
CA ILE A 49 15.40 0.83 -6.07
C ILE A 49 15.94 2.27 -6.22
N THR A 50 16.57 2.60 -7.35
CA THR A 50 17.11 3.96 -7.58
C THR A 50 16.02 5.01 -7.64
N ALA A 51 14.79 4.65 -8.04
CA ALA A 51 13.65 5.55 -8.00
C ALA A 51 13.32 6.02 -6.59
N SER A 52 13.64 5.22 -5.58
CA SER A 52 13.41 5.57 -4.16
C SER A 52 14.36 6.65 -3.64
N TYR A 53 15.37 7.01 -4.41
CA TYR A 53 16.32 8.08 -4.10
C TYR A 53 16.22 9.26 -5.10
N ASP A 54 15.22 9.25 -5.98
CA ASP A 54 15.03 10.29 -6.98
C ASP A 54 14.36 11.52 -6.35
N SER A 55 14.97 12.69 -6.53
CA SER A 55 14.46 13.94 -5.97
C SER A 55 13.08 14.34 -6.51
N TYR A 56 12.76 13.98 -7.74
CA TYR A 56 11.42 14.22 -8.29
C TYR A 56 10.37 13.39 -7.55
N VAL A 57 10.66 12.12 -7.28
CA VAL A 57 9.77 11.24 -6.49
C VAL A 57 9.56 11.81 -5.09
N HIS A 58 10.66 12.23 -4.44
CA HIS A 58 10.58 12.83 -3.10
C HIS A 58 9.72 14.10 -3.10
N GLN A 59 9.90 14.96 -4.10
CA GLN A 59 9.08 16.17 -4.25
C GLN A 59 7.60 15.81 -4.40
N LYS A 60 7.26 14.85 -5.27
CA LYS A 60 5.87 14.43 -5.47
C LYS A 60 5.20 13.86 -4.22
N ILE A 61 5.93 13.13 -3.39
CA ILE A 61 5.42 12.66 -2.09
C ILE A 61 5.20 13.84 -1.14
N ASN A 62 6.11 14.80 -1.14
CA ASN A 62 5.99 15.99 -0.29
C ASN A 62 4.86 16.93 -0.72
N ASP A 63 4.52 16.97 -1.99
CA ASP A 63 3.50 17.87 -2.53
C ASP A 63 2.09 17.24 -2.50
N ALA A 64 1.98 15.91 -2.41
CA ALA A 64 0.69 15.21 -2.45
C ALA A 64 -0.17 15.42 -1.20
N GLU A 65 -1.47 15.63 -1.36
CA GLU A 65 -2.49 15.64 -0.31
C GLU A 65 -3.10 14.25 -0.07
N ALA A 66 -2.96 13.33 -1.03
CA ALA A 66 -3.42 11.96 -0.89
C ALA A 66 -2.50 10.99 -1.62
N ILE A 67 -2.19 9.86 -0.99
CA ILE A 67 -1.33 8.82 -1.58
C ILE A 67 -2.09 7.50 -1.70
N TRP A 68 -2.12 6.95 -2.91
CA TRP A 68 -2.73 5.65 -3.20
C TRP A 68 -1.68 4.62 -3.58
N LEU A 69 -1.58 3.55 -2.80
CA LEU A 69 -0.72 2.41 -3.10
C LEU A 69 -1.49 1.41 -3.96
N ALA A 70 -1.10 1.26 -5.21
CA ALA A 70 -1.80 0.39 -6.16
C ALA A 70 -1.60 -1.11 -5.84
N GLY A 71 -2.33 -1.97 -6.53
CA GLY A 71 -2.11 -3.42 -6.49
C GLY A 71 -0.83 -3.84 -7.22
N GLY A 72 -0.31 -5.00 -6.90
CA GLY A 72 0.90 -5.57 -7.47
C GLY A 72 1.42 -6.74 -6.63
N ASP A 73 2.72 -6.91 -6.54
CA ASP A 73 3.38 -7.78 -5.58
C ASP A 73 3.86 -6.96 -4.38
N GLN A 74 3.43 -7.31 -3.17
CA GLN A 74 3.83 -6.59 -1.97
C GLN A 74 5.32 -6.75 -1.64
N TRP A 75 5.96 -7.83 -2.08
CA TRP A 75 7.40 -8.00 -1.91
C TRP A 75 8.20 -6.95 -2.70
N ASP A 76 7.73 -6.59 -3.89
CA ASP A 76 8.30 -5.47 -4.64
C ASP A 76 8.22 -4.17 -3.84
N TYR A 77 7.09 -3.89 -3.19
CA TYR A 77 6.94 -2.69 -2.35
C TYR A 77 7.88 -2.71 -1.14
N VAL A 78 8.00 -3.85 -0.48
CA VAL A 78 8.93 -4.03 0.64
C VAL A 78 10.37 -3.79 0.20
N THR A 79 10.80 -4.36 -0.93
CA THR A 79 12.18 -4.25 -1.41
C THR A 79 12.53 -2.87 -1.98
N LEU A 80 11.54 -2.15 -2.51
CA LEU A 80 11.76 -0.84 -3.13
C LEU A 80 11.61 0.31 -2.15
N TRP A 81 10.76 0.19 -1.12
CA TRP A 81 10.39 1.32 -0.26
C TRP A 81 10.83 1.19 1.20
N ARG A 82 10.82 -0.03 1.78
CA ARG A 82 11.28 -0.22 3.16
C ARG A 82 12.76 0.13 3.28
N ASP A 83 13.13 0.76 4.38
CA ASP A 83 14.50 1.21 4.66
C ASP A 83 15.06 2.16 3.59
N THR A 84 14.18 2.92 2.92
CA THR A 84 14.52 3.94 1.93
C THR A 84 13.84 5.28 2.29
N PRO A 85 14.26 6.41 1.69
CA PRO A 85 13.60 7.69 1.92
C PRO A 85 12.08 7.71 1.62
N ILE A 86 11.58 6.77 0.81
CA ILE A 86 10.14 6.71 0.48
C ILE A 86 9.29 6.41 1.72
N ALA A 87 9.71 5.45 2.54
CA ALA A 87 8.98 5.13 3.78
C ALA A 87 8.98 6.35 4.73
N ASP A 88 10.13 6.97 4.95
CA ASP A 88 10.26 8.13 5.82
C ASP A 88 9.41 9.32 5.34
N LEU A 89 9.42 9.59 4.03
CA LEU A 89 8.64 10.67 3.44
C LEU A 89 7.13 10.44 3.56
N ILE A 90 6.67 9.21 3.31
CA ILE A 90 5.25 8.86 3.46
C ILE A 90 4.84 8.94 4.93
N ASN A 91 5.65 8.43 5.85
CA ASN A 91 5.39 8.51 7.28
C ASN A 91 5.30 9.95 7.76
N SER A 92 6.25 10.81 7.36
CA SER A 92 6.20 12.25 7.67
C SER A 92 4.97 12.92 7.05
N ALA A 93 4.62 12.58 5.82
CA ALA A 93 3.44 13.14 5.18
C ALA A 93 2.14 12.79 5.94
N VAL A 94 2.01 11.55 6.40
CA VAL A 94 0.85 11.11 7.21
C VAL A 94 0.86 11.77 8.59
N ALA A 95 2.01 11.76 9.29
CA ALA A 95 2.09 12.25 10.67
C ALA A 95 2.03 13.77 10.78
N ASP A 96 2.76 14.51 9.92
CA ASP A 96 2.95 15.93 10.05
C ASP A 96 1.93 16.75 9.25
N ARG A 97 1.50 16.26 8.10
CA ARG A 97 0.56 16.93 7.19
C ARG A 97 -0.84 16.34 7.23
N ASN A 98 -1.02 15.21 7.93
CA ASN A 98 -2.30 14.51 8.04
C ASN A 98 -2.94 14.15 6.69
N ILE A 99 -2.11 13.79 5.71
CA ILE A 99 -2.60 13.36 4.40
C ILE A 99 -3.35 12.02 4.50
N VAL A 100 -4.28 11.79 3.58
CA VAL A 100 -4.93 10.49 3.49
C VAL A 100 -4.05 9.49 2.71
N ILE A 101 -3.91 8.29 3.25
CA ILE A 101 -3.27 7.17 2.56
C ILE A 101 -4.25 6.02 2.40
N GLY A 102 -4.18 5.33 1.28
CA GLY A 102 -4.97 4.14 1.01
C GLY A 102 -4.28 3.19 0.06
N GLY A 103 -4.85 2.00 -0.12
CA GLY A 103 -4.27 1.02 -1.03
C GLY A 103 -5.22 -0.07 -1.45
N THR A 104 -4.87 -0.76 -2.53
CA THR A 104 -5.58 -1.91 -3.09
C THR A 104 -4.66 -3.12 -3.14
N SER A 105 -5.15 -4.32 -2.80
CA SER A 105 -4.40 -5.58 -2.92
C SER A 105 -3.04 -5.48 -2.21
N ALA A 106 -1.92 -5.61 -2.91
CA ALA A 106 -0.58 -5.46 -2.35
C ALA A 106 -0.39 -4.12 -1.61
N GLY A 107 -0.88 -3.01 -2.17
CA GLY A 107 -0.79 -1.70 -1.53
C GLY A 107 -1.58 -1.61 -0.21
N MET A 108 -2.71 -2.31 -0.10
CA MET A 108 -3.42 -2.43 1.18
C MET A 108 -2.70 -3.37 2.14
N ALA A 109 -2.11 -4.46 1.63
CA ALA A 109 -1.47 -5.47 2.46
C ALA A 109 -0.23 -4.96 3.22
N VAL A 110 0.39 -3.85 2.77
CA VAL A 110 1.58 -3.26 3.39
C VAL A 110 1.28 -2.08 4.32
N LEU A 111 0.00 -1.71 4.50
CA LEU A 111 -0.38 -0.56 5.34
C LEU A 111 -0.53 -0.90 6.83
N GLY A 112 -0.58 -2.16 7.22
CA GLY A 112 -0.71 -2.57 8.61
C GLY A 112 0.62 -2.53 9.36
N ASP A 113 0.55 -2.42 10.69
CA ASP A 113 1.70 -2.55 11.59
C ASP A 113 2.38 -3.93 11.46
N TYR A 114 1.55 -4.93 11.26
CA TYR A 114 1.98 -6.26 10.81
C TYR A 114 1.57 -6.43 9.35
N TYR A 115 2.41 -7.06 8.56
CA TYR A 115 2.09 -7.29 7.15
C TYR A 115 2.62 -8.63 6.62
N PHE A 116 1.88 -9.19 5.68
CA PHE A 116 2.30 -10.34 4.92
C PHE A 116 3.10 -9.86 3.70
N SER A 117 4.42 -9.96 3.76
CA SER A 117 5.31 -9.47 2.70
C SER A 117 5.30 -10.31 1.42
N ALA A 118 4.88 -11.56 1.51
CA ALA A 118 5.00 -12.56 0.44
C ALA A 118 6.45 -12.81 -0.04
N GLU A 119 7.47 -12.55 0.80
CA GLU A 119 8.90 -12.78 0.49
C GLU A 119 9.17 -14.16 -0.10
N TYR A 120 8.47 -15.19 0.40
CA TYR A 120 8.59 -16.57 -0.07
C TYR A 120 7.44 -16.98 -1.00
N GLY A 121 6.79 -16.00 -1.63
CA GLY A 121 5.63 -16.20 -2.48
C GLY A 121 4.31 -16.24 -1.73
N THR A 122 3.22 -16.34 -2.48
CA THR A 122 1.87 -16.38 -1.90
C THR A 122 1.58 -17.73 -1.25
N VAL A 123 0.66 -17.73 -0.28
CA VAL A 123 0.14 -18.94 0.36
C VAL A 123 -1.39 -18.98 0.25
N THR A 124 -1.95 -20.16 0.00
CA THR A 124 -3.40 -20.36 -0.02
C THR A 124 -3.96 -20.54 1.38
N SER A 125 -5.27 -20.30 1.56
CA SER A 125 -5.96 -20.58 2.83
C SER A 125 -5.74 -22.01 3.31
N SER A 126 -5.92 -23.01 2.43
CA SER A 126 -5.75 -24.40 2.78
C SER A 126 -4.31 -24.75 3.21
N SER A 127 -3.32 -24.20 2.52
CA SER A 127 -1.90 -24.44 2.87
C SER A 127 -1.56 -23.80 4.22
N ALA A 128 -1.98 -22.56 4.45
CA ALA A 128 -1.73 -21.84 5.70
C ALA A 128 -2.40 -22.50 6.90
N LEU A 129 -3.65 -22.95 6.76
CA LEU A 129 -4.37 -23.66 7.83
C LEU A 129 -3.79 -25.04 8.11
N ASN A 130 -3.30 -25.75 7.08
CA ASN A 130 -2.69 -27.07 7.25
C ASN A 130 -1.31 -26.97 7.94
N ASN A 131 -0.54 -25.94 7.64
CA ASN A 131 0.75 -25.68 8.29
C ASN A 131 0.93 -24.17 8.53
N PRO A 132 0.47 -23.63 9.67
CA PRO A 132 0.64 -22.21 10.00
C PRO A 132 2.11 -21.77 10.15
N TYR A 133 3.04 -22.71 10.28
CA TYR A 133 4.47 -22.47 10.40
C TYR A 133 5.25 -22.66 9.09
N ASP A 134 4.55 -22.85 7.96
CA ASP A 134 5.18 -22.78 6.64
C ASP A 134 5.87 -21.44 6.44
N ILE A 135 7.06 -21.45 5.85
CA ILE A 135 7.85 -20.23 5.65
C ILE A 135 7.08 -19.16 4.85
N ARG A 136 6.18 -19.59 3.96
CA ARG A 136 5.32 -18.70 3.19
C ARG A 136 4.22 -18.03 4.01
N VAL A 137 3.97 -18.48 5.26
CA VAL A 137 3.00 -17.85 6.18
C VAL A 137 3.68 -16.77 7.04
N ARG A 138 4.88 -16.34 6.68
CA ARG A 138 5.62 -15.33 7.41
C ARG A 138 4.85 -14.01 7.45
N VAL A 139 4.67 -13.50 8.66
CA VAL A 139 4.19 -12.16 8.94
C VAL A 139 5.39 -11.35 9.44
N ASP A 140 5.61 -10.22 8.81
CA ASP A 140 6.64 -9.29 9.23
C ASP A 140 6.05 -8.29 10.23
N SER A 141 6.79 -8.01 11.28
CA SER A 141 6.58 -6.90 12.22
C SER A 141 7.60 -5.79 11.88
N ASN A 142 7.44 -4.62 12.44
CA ASN A 142 8.12 -3.39 12.06
C ASN A 142 7.61 -2.90 10.70
N ALA A 143 6.35 -2.45 10.73
CA ALA A 143 5.76 -1.77 9.61
C ALA A 143 6.72 -0.70 9.12
N PHE A 144 6.94 -0.65 7.81
CA PHE A 144 7.69 0.46 7.24
C PHE A 144 6.79 1.68 6.99
N PHE A 145 5.45 1.51 7.07
CA PHE A 145 4.49 2.61 7.14
C PHE A 145 3.94 2.75 8.57
N GLU A 146 4.21 3.89 9.19
CA GLU A 146 3.76 4.21 10.54
C GLU A 146 2.43 4.98 10.45
N ASN A 147 1.36 4.34 10.91
CA ASN A 147 0.03 4.94 10.97
C ASN A 147 -0.60 4.60 12.33
N GLU A 148 -0.91 5.62 13.11
CA GLU A 148 -1.49 5.46 14.44
C GLU A 148 -2.81 4.65 14.46
N PHE A 149 -3.60 4.73 13.38
CA PHE A 149 -4.85 3.98 13.22
C PHE A 149 -4.65 2.51 12.83
N MET A 150 -3.43 2.12 12.48
CA MET A 150 -3.10 0.76 12.05
C MET A 150 -2.19 0.02 13.04
N GLN A 151 -2.01 0.55 14.24
CA GLN A 151 -1.22 -0.10 15.28
C GLN A 151 -1.85 -1.44 15.70
N ASN A 152 -1.02 -2.48 15.76
CA ASN A 152 -1.42 -3.86 16.04
C ASN A 152 -2.44 -4.44 15.02
N VAL A 153 -2.47 -3.91 13.82
CA VAL A 153 -3.35 -4.37 12.74
C VAL A 153 -2.53 -5.09 11.67
N ILE A 154 -3.05 -6.21 11.19
CA ILE A 154 -2.63 -6.84 9.94
C ILE A 154 -3.78 -6.75 8.95
N THR A 155 -3.50 -6.35 7.71
CA THR A 155 -4.48 -6.33 6.63
C THR A 155 -4.22 -7.47 5.66
N ASP A 156 -5.29 -8.03 5.11
CA ASP A 156 -5.20 -8.96 3.98
C ASP A 156 -6.32 -8.67 2.97
N THR A 157 -6.16 -9.18 1.78
CA THR A 157 -7.00 -8.88 0.62
C THR A 157 -7.46 -10.14 -0.08
N HIS A 158 -8.33 -10.01 -1.09
CA HIS A 158 -8.82 -11.15 -1.87
C HIS A 158 -9.53 -12.22 -1.02
N TYR A 159 -10.43 -11.77 -0.14
CA TYR A 159 -11.12 -12.63 0.81
C TYR A 159 -12.00 -13.69 0.15
N ASP A 160 -12.63 -13.34 -0.97
CA ASP A 160 -13.55 -14.22 -1.68
C ASP A 160 -12.96 -14.81 -2.97
N ASP A 161 -12.08 -14.08 -3.66
CA ASP A 161 -11.49 -14.53 -4.92
C ASP A 161 -10.02 -14.07 -5.07
N PRO A 162 -9.06 -14.98 -5.00
CA PRO A 162 -9.17 -16.32 -4.43
C PRO A 162 -9.40 -16.26 -2.91
N ASP A 163 -10.03 -17.28 -2.33
CA ASP A 163 -10.29 -17.31 -0.88
C ASP A 163 -8.98 -17.23 -0.07
N ARG A 164 -8.80 -16.12 0.66
CA ARG A 164 -7.64 -15.86 1.53
C ARG A 164 -8.01 -15.71 3.00
N ARG A 165 -9.27 -15.88 3.37
CA ARG A 165 -9.72 -15.79 4.76
C ARG A 165 -8.97 -16.75 5.68
N GLY A 166 -8.75 -17.98 5.24
CA GLY A 166 -8.04 -18.98 6.03
C GLY A 166 -6.57 -18.63 6.27
N ARG A 167 -5.88 -18.03 5.29
CA ARG A 167 -4.50 -17.57 5.52
C ARG A 167 -4.46 -16.41 6.51
N HIS A 168 -5.43 -15.48 6.45
CA HIS A 168 -5.50 -14.38 7.39
C HIS A 168 -5.75 -14.90 8.84
N VAL A 169 -6.59 -15.91 9.01
CA VAL A 169 -6.75 -16.58 10.30
C VAL A 169 -5.42 -17.18 10.79
N ALA A 170 -4.62 -17.79 9.91
CA ALA A 170 -3.31 -18.30 10.27
C ALA A 170 -2.33 -17.17 10.66
N PHE A 171 -2.38 -16.01 10.02
CA PHE A 171 -1.59 -14.84 10.40
C PHE A 171 -1.94 -14.34 11.80
N LEU A 172 -3.24 -14.23 12.10
CA LEU A 172 -3.73 -13.77 13.40
C LEU A 172 -3.43 -14.75 14.54
N ALA A 173 -3.18 -16.01 14.23
CA ALA A 173 -2.87 -17.05 15.22
C ALA A 173 -1.37 -17.15 15.55
N ARG A 174 -0.53 -16.40 14.88
CA ARG A 174 0.94 -16.38 15.06
C ARG A 174 1.44 -15.15 15.77
#